data_fdb783309681ee91f2352502f9c08414
#
_entry.id   fdb783309681ee91f2352502f9c08414
#
_cell.length_a   1.000
_cell.length_b   1.000
_cell.length_c   1.000
_cell.angle_alpha   90.00
_cell.angle_beta   90.00
_cell.angle_gamma   90.00
#
_symmetry.space_group_name_H-M   'P 1'
#
loop_
_entity.id
_entity.type
_entity.pdbx_description
1 polymer ?
#
loop_
_entity_poly.entity_id
_entity_poly.type
_entity_poly.pdbx_seq_one_letter_code
_entity_poly.pdbx_strand_id
1 'polypeptide(L)'
;MKVFKKIALSAVALLSLGASLPTNNPVSAQESSTQTTYSKSSGSWIKSDSRWWYEHSDGSYTTNGWEKIDGTWYYFDSEGWMKTGWIKEYGKWYFLDDSGAMKTGWCWDSGSWYYLDTSGVIQTGLQTIEGEQYYLDTSGAMQTGWHNIGDDTYFFANSGESRNINRRALVLGETSTPAVPIADVNAMEKVFSNQNFSEVIRFPDRTKSEIIAKMQELFESSTESDVNYLYFTCHGGRDGRIYIGSDKTAFSGWELASILKRYKGKFVVMLDCCHAGTIISKDNTEASNEEASTEYFDLDEFVSGFSNMNGNEKSGEMIDSKFLVLCSSRDAEYSSGGSLSLATKYWSLGSGWNPLQNSQVSLVADQNYNHRITLNELYTYSREQVLKQNSNQHIEVYPENSQFVLFKK
;
A
#
# COMPACT_ATOMS: atom_id res chain seq x y z
N MET A 1 -25.10 4.94 0.50
CA MET A 1 -25.50 5.92 1.52
C MET A 1 -26.06 5.16 2.71
N LYS A 2 -25.23 4.76 3.65
CA LYS A 2 -25.63 4.14 4.92
C LYS A 2 -25.12 5.01 6.07
N VAL A 3 -26.07 5.38 6.87
CA VAL A 3 -26.05 6.35 7.97
C VAL A 3 -25.14 5.88 9.10
N PHE A 4 -24.23 6.75 9.54
CA PHE A 4 -23.47 6.57 10.78
C PHE A 4 -24.44 6.54 11.96
N LYS A 5 -24.48 5.42 12.69
CA LYS A 5 -25.17 5.33 13.98
C LYS A 5 -24.36 6.06 15.04
N LYS A 6 -24.98 7.07 15.64
CA LYS A 6 -24.51 7.68 16.89
C LYS A 6 -24.52 6.63 18.00
N ILE A 7 -23.35 6.33 18.56
CA ILE A 7 -23.24 5.57 19.81
C ILE A 7 -23.00 6.59 20.93
N ALA A 8 -23.91 6.59 21.88
CA ALA A 8 -23.83 7.41 23.09
C ALA A 8 -22.81 6.77 24.05
N LEU A 9 -21.88 7.56 24.57
CA LEU A 9 -20.92 7.14 25.58
C LEU A 9 -21.58 7.06 26.95
N SER A 10 -21.39 5.89 27.60
CA SER A 10 -21.52 5.76 29.06
C SER A 10 -20.12 5.83 29.66
N ALA A 11 -19.91 6.80 30.55
CA ALA A 11 -18.67 6.94 31.30
C ALA A 11 -18.61 5.85 32.38
N VAL A 12 -17.56 5.03 32.36
CA VAL A 12 -17.19 4.15 33.48
C VAL A 12 -15.86 4.65 34.04
N ALA A 13 -15.91 5.11 35.28
CA ALA A 13 -14.73 5.47 36.05
C ALA A 13 -14.03 4.20 36.55
N LEU A 14 -12.75 4.01 36.22
CA LEU A 14 -11.89 3.00 36.82
C LEU A 14 -10.77 3.70 37.60
N LEU A 15 -10.81 3.48 38.91
CA LEU A 15 -9.71 3.76 39.82
C LEU A 15 -8.55 2.79 39.57
N SER A 16 -7.35 3.29 39.36
CA SER A 16 -6.13 2.50 39.39
C SER A 16 -5.16 3.02 40.45
N LEU A 17 -4.73 2.07 41.28
CA LEU A 17 -3.70 2.22 42.30
C LEU A 17 -2.32 2.47 41.70
N GLY A 18 -1.54 3.29 42.41
CA GLY A 18 -0.21 3.72 42.00
C GLY A 18 0.88 2.65 42.12
N ALA A 19 1.88 2.81 41.27
CA ALA A 19 3.25 2.35 41.48
C ALA A 19 4.23 3.42 41.01
N SER A 20 5.05 3.90 41.91
CA SER A 20 6.11 4.90 41.73
C SER A 20 7.32 4.30 41.06
N LEU A 21 7.87 4.97 40.02
CA LEU A 21 9.22 4.78 39.51
C LEU A 21 9.99 6.12 39.45
N PRO A 22 11.32 6.11 39.53
CA PRO A 22 12.10 7.25 39.97
C PRO A 22 12.30 8.31 38.88
N THR A 23 12.29 9.54 39.34
CA THR A 23 12.50 10.79 38.62
C THR A 23 13.95 10.98 38.17
N ASN A 24 14.16 11.16 36.86
CA ASN A 24 15.31 11.91 36.36
C ASN A 24 14.78 13.21 35.73
N ASN A 25 15.08 14.32 36.40
CA ASN A 25 14.76 15.66 35.93
C ASN A 25 15.68 16.09 34.78
N PRO A 26 15.16 16.55 33.64
CA PRO A 26 15.88 17.51 32.83
C PRO A 26 15.52 18.94 33.26
N VAL A 27 16.54 19.77 33.27
CA VAL A 27 16.54 21.18 33.58
C VAL A 27 15.43 21.94 32.87
N SER A 28 14.55 22.60 33.62
CA SER A 28 13.48 23.45 33.12
C SER A 28 14.07 24.74 32.53
N ALA A 29 13.90 24.93 31.23
CA ALA A 29 13.89 26.26 30.65
C ALA A 29 12.59 26.91 31.11
N GLN A 30 12.72 27.96 31.89
CA GLN A 30 11.64 28.77 32.41
C GLN A 30 11.11 29.65 31.26
N GLU A 31 10.13 29.16 30.52
CA GLU A 31 9.33 30.00 29.67
C GLU A 31 8.41 30.79 30.60
N SER A 32 8.57 32.13 30.61
CA SER A 32 7.66 33.01 31.27
C SER A 32 6.29 32.95 30.57
N SER A 33 5.42 32.08 31.06
CA SER A 33 4.02 32.07 30.68
C SER A 33 3.35 33.31 31.29
N THR A 34 3.17 34.36 30.52
CA THR A 34 2.11 35.32 30.78
C THR A 34 0.80 34.55 30.66
N GLN A 35 0.27 34.08 31.79
CA GLN A 35 -1.10 33.62 31.89
C GLN A 35 -2.00 34.82 31.58
N THR A 36 -2.44 34.93 30.33
CA THR A 36 -3.56 35.81 29.99
C THR A 36 -4.80 35.16 30.60
N THR A 37 -5.26 35.69 31.74
CA THR A 37 -6.54 35.32 32.33
C THR A 37 -7.62 35.80 31.37
N TYR A 38 -8.20 34.87 30.61
CA TYR A 38 -9.38 35.16 29.81
C TYR A 38 -10.57 35.40 30.78
N SER A 39 -10.89 36.66 31.01
CA SER A 39 -12.16 37.01 31.65
C SER A 39 -13.30 36.63 30.72
N LYS A 40 -14.41 36.13 31.25
CA LYS A 40 -15.63 35.84 30.49
C LYS A 40 -16.01 37.12 29.75
N SER A 41 -15.85 37.14 28.41
CA SER A 41 -16.16 38.30 27.59
C SER A 41 -17.68 38.50 27.62
N SER A 42 -18.14 39.53 28.32
CA SER A 42 -19.51 40.01 28.19
C SER A 42 -19.53 40.91 26.96
N GLY A 43 -20.28 40.56 25.94
CA GLY A 43 -20.36 41.34 24.72
C GLY A 43 -21.50 40.83 23.85
N SER A 44 -21.57 41.34 22.65
CA SER A 44 -22.63 41.01 21.70
C SER A 44 -22.09 40.77 20.28
N TRP A 45 -22.62 39.79 19.61
CA TRP A 45 -22.38 39.58 18.19
C TRP A 45 -23.12 40.64 17.38
N ILE A 46 -22.39 41.33 16.53
CA ILE A 46 -22.92 42.38 15.64
C ILE A 46 -22.78 41.89 14.20
N LYS A 47 -23.88 41.93 13.47
CA LYS A 47 -23.91 41.61 12.03
C LYS A 47 -23.95 42.92 11.24
N SER A 48 -23.01 43.03 10.26
CA SER A 48 -23.04 44.11 9.28
C SER A 48 -22.91 43.46 7.89
N ASP A 49 -23.93 43.64 7.06
CA ASP A 49 -24.10 42.96 5.77
C ASP A 49 -24.06 41.41 5.95
N SER A 50 -23.05 40.77 5.37
CA SER A 50 -22.84 39.31 5.47
C SER A 50 -21.80 38.93 6.50
N ARG A 51 -21.14 39.87 7.18
CA ARG A 51 -20.01 39.65 8.08
C ARG A 51 -20.43 39.81 9.53
N TRP A 52 -19.71 39.16 10.45
CA TRP A 52 -19.90 39.23 11.87
C TRP A 52 -18.65 39.76 12.59
N TRP A 53 -18.82 40.50 13.66
CA TRP A 53 -17.80 40.88 14.60
C TRP A 53 -18.36 40.84 16.04
N TYR A 54 -17.48 40.82 17.03
CA TYR A 54 -17.89 40.75 18.43
C TYR A 54 -17.51 42.03 19.17
N GLU A 55 -18.52 42.76 19.68
CA GLU A 55 -18.32 43.94 20.46
C GLU A 55 -18.31 43.59 21.95
N HIS A 56 -17.23 43.94 22.66
CA HIS A 56 -17.16 43.81 24.11
C HIS A 56 -18.02 44.86 24.80
N SER A 57 -18.33 44.61 26.10
CA SER A 57 -19.18 45.55 26.89
C SER A 57 -18.59 46.93 27.07
N ASP A 58 -17.30 47.13 26.85
CA ASP A 58 -16.60 48.41 26.87
C ASP A 58 -16.49 49.07 25.49
N GLY A 59 -17.08 48.51 24.46
CA GLY A 59 -17.06 48.99 23.07
C GLY A 59 -15.80 48.61 22.29
N SER A 60 -14.87 47.86 22.88
CA SER A 60 -13.70 47.32 22.17
C SER A 60 -14.06 46.05 21.39
N TYR A 61 -13.15 45.58 20.50
CA TYR A 61 -13.28 44.36 19.76
C TYR A 61 -11.91 43.76 19.42
N THR A 62 -11.87 42.43 19.20
CA THR A 62 -10.64 41.74 18.87
C THR A 62 -10.29 41.93 17.39
N THR A 63 -8.99 42.14 17.10
CA THR A 63 -8.43 42.18 15.74
C THR A 63 -7.19 41.30 15.64
N ASN A 64 -6.93 40.75 14.44
CA ASN A 64 -5.74 39.94 14.15
C ASN A 64 -5.48 38.85 15.19
N GLY A 65 -6.52 38.08 15.58
CA GLY A 65 -6.26 37.09 16.60
C GLY A 65 -7.45 36.25 17.00
N TRP A 66 -7.14 35.35 17.90
CA TRP A 66 -8.06 34.42 18.51
C TRP A 66 -8.75 35.01 19.72
N GLU A 67 -10.04 34.74 19.82
CA GLU A 67 -10.79 35.04 21.04
C GLU A 67 -11.70 33.86 21.40
N LYS A 68 -11.80 33.56 22.70
CA LYS A 68 -12.69 32.54 23.24
C LYS A 68 -13.97 33.16 23.77
N ILE A 69 -15.08 33.05 23.03
CA ILE A 69 -16.39 33.60 23.36
C ILE A 69 -17.30 32.43 23.75
N ASP A 70 -17.85 32.49 24.95
CA ASP A 70 -18.74 31.45 25.51
C ASP A 70 -18.22 30.02 25.40
N GLY A 71 -16.90 29.85 25.55
CA GLY A 71 -16.24 28.54 25.50
C GLY A 71 -15.79 28.11 24.12
N THR A 72 -16.14 28.83 23.06
CA THR A 72 -15.79 28.53 21.66
C THR A 72 -14.73 29.50 21.14
N TRP A 73 -13.74 29.01 20.40
CA TRP A 73 -12.71 29.82 19.78
C TRP A 73 -13.18 30.38 18.44
N TYR A 74 -12.93 31.67 18.22
CA TYR A 74 -13.15 32.41 16.97
C TYR A 74 -11.87 33.12 16.56
N TYR A 75 -11.70 33.42 15.29
CA TYR A 75 -10.57 34.19 14.77
C TYR A 75 -11.10 35.47 14.07
N PHE A 76 -10.48 36.59 14.36
CA PHE A 76 -10.83 37.88 13.77
C PHE A 76 -9.68 38.42 12.93
N ASP A 77 -10.00 39.01 11.77
CA ASP A 77 -9.01 39.62 10.91
C ASP A 77 -8.54 41.01 11.40
N SER A 78 -7.72 41.68 10.60
CA SER A 78 -7.15 43.01 10.95
C SER A 78 -8.20 44.10 11.13
N GLU A 79 -9.38 43.94 10.55
CA GLU A 79 -10.50 44.86 10.66
C GLU A 79 -11.51 44.47 11.75
N GLY A 80 -11.28 43.35 12.44
CA GLY A 80 -12.14 42.78 13.47
C GLY A 80 -13.30 41.93 12.94
N TRP A 81 -13.28 41.54 11.68
CA TRP A 81 -14.30 40.62 11.13
C TRP A 81 -13.99 39.16 11.45
N MET A 82 -15.00 38.46 11.92
CA MET A 82 -14.96 37.04 12.19
C MET A 82 -14.64 36.27 10.89
N LYS A 83 -13.66 35.38 10.96
CA LYS A 83 -13.24 34.51 9.84
C LYS A 83 -14.03 33.22 9.85
N THR A 84 -14.17 32.61 8.66
CA THR A 84 -14.68 31.26 8.41
C THR A 84 -13.75 30.53 7.44
N GLY A 85 -13.84 29.21 7.38
CA GLY A 85 -13.00 28.38 6.54
C GLY A 85 -11.58 28.20 7.07
N TRP A 86 -10.65 27.86 6.19
CA TRP A 86 -9.25 27.61 6.54
C TRP A 86 -8.49 28.89 6.82
N ILE A 87 -7.80 28.93 7.95
CA ILE A 87 -6.86 30.00 8.30
C ILE A 87 -5.50 29.42 8.65
N LYS A 88 -4.45 30.19 8.38
CA LYS A 88 -3.08 29.83 8.75
C LYS A 88 -2.54 30.86 9.73
N GLU A 89 -2.20 30.39 10.95
CA GLU A 89 -1.66 31.25 12.00
C GLU A 89 -0.39 30.62 12.58
N TYR A 90 0.70 31.38 12.64
CA TYR A 90 2.04 30.91 13.08
C TYR A 90 2.48 29.59 12.41
N GLY A 91 2.19 29.45 11.09
CA GLY A 91 2.55 28.25 10.31
C GLY A 91 1.61 27.06 10.47
N LYS A 92 0.63 27.11 11.35
CA LYS A 92 -0.36 26.06 11.62
C LYS A 92 -1.67 26.37 10.92
N TRP A 93 -2.35 25.34 10.41
CA TRP A 93 -3.66 25.47 9.81
C TRP A 93 -4.78 25.11 10.80
N TYR A 94 -5.85 25.88 10.76
CA TYR A 94 -7.07 25.72 11.53
C TYR A 94 -8.27 25.83 10.62
N PHE A 95 -9.39 25.25 11.02
CA PHE A 95 -10.65 25.37 10.30
C PHE A 95 -11.75 25.97 11.18
N LEU A 96 -12.40 26.99 10.64
CA LEU A 96 -13.53 27.66 11.25
C LEU A 96 -14.78 27.32 10.45
N ASP A 97 -15.83 26.82 11.08
CA ASP A 97 -17.06 26.52 10.38
C ASP A 97 -17.83 27.78 9.94
N ASP A 98 -18.98 27.60 9.28
CA ASP A 98 -19.78 28.74 8.78
C ASP A 98 -20.27 29.69 9.90
N SER A 99 -20.29 29.23 11.14
CA SER A 99 -20.58 30.06 12.30
C SER A 99 -19.34 30.79 12.86
N GLY A 100 -18.15 30.56 12.28
CA GLY A 100 -16.87 31.06 12.76
C GLY A 100 -16.25 30.20 13.86
N ALA A 101 -16.91 29.18 14.34
CA ALA A 101 -16.44 28.36 15.44
C ALA A 101 -15.27 27.46 14.99
N MET A 102 -14.16 27.51 15.76
CA MET A 102 -12.99 26.63 15.50
C MET A 102 -13.38 25.16 15.65
N LYS A 103 -13.06 24.38 14.65
CA LYS A 103 -13.28 22.92 14.63
C LYS A 103 -12.15 22.16 15.31
N THR A 104 -12.51 21.04 15.91
CA THR A 104 -11.60 20.00 16.42
C THR A 104 -12.15 18.64 16.02
N GLY A 105 -11.31 17.60 15.96
CA GLY A 105 -11.70 16.29 15.49
C GLY A 105 -11.85 16.25 13.98
N TRP A 106 -12.65 15.30 13.49
CA TRP A 106 -12.88 15.11 12.06
C TRP A 106 -13.68 16.25 11.43
N CYS A 107 -13.19 16.76 10.30
CA CYS A 107 -13.79 17.84 9.53
C CYS A 107 -13.86 17.44 8.05
N TRP A 108 -15.04 17.60 7.46
CA TRP A 108 -15.24 17.41 6.02
C TRP A 108 -15.24 18.76 5.32
N ASP A 109 -14.36 18.96 4.36
CA ASP A 109 -14.33 20.14 3.52
C ASP A 109 -13.88 19.81 2.10
N SER A 110 -14.48 20.45 1.11
CA SER A 110 -14.08 20.40 -0.31
C SER A 110 -13.80 19.01 -0.86
N GLY A 111 -14.56 17.99 -0.41
CA GLY A 111 -14.45 16.61 -0.92
C GLY A 111 -13.41 15.74 -0.19
N SER A 112 -12.83 16.24 0.92
CA SER A 112 -11.84 15.51 1.72
C SER A 112 -12.15 15.55 3.21
N TRP A 113 -11.73 14.52 3.95
CA TRP A 113 -11.71 14.51 5.39
C TRP A 113 -10.37 15.02 5.91
N TYR A 114 -10.42 15.81 6.98
CA TYR A 114 -9.27 16.33 7.71
C TYR A 114 -9.44 16.03 9.19
N TYR A 115 -8.35 15.95 9.92
CA TYR A 115 -8.39 15.81 11.37
C TYR A 115 -7.66 16.96 12.05
N LEU A 116 -8.33 17.61 12.98
CA LEU A 116 -7.80 18.69 13.77
C LEU A 116 -7.67 18.22 15.23
N ASP A 117 -6.54 18.45 15.86
CA ASP A 117 -6.33 18.07 17.25
C ASP A 117 -7.19 18.90 18.22
N THR A 118 -7.05 18.64 19.51
CA THR A 118 -7.82 19.36 20.55
C THR A 118 -7.51 20.85 20.64
N SER A 119 -6.40 21.30 20.05
CA SER A 119 -6.03 22.72 19.91
C SER A 119 -6.52 23.33 18.59
N GLY A 120 -7.21 22.58 17.74
CA GLY A 120 -7.70 22.98 16.42
C GLY A 120 -6.67 22.90 15.31
N VAL A 121 -5.46 22.38 15.56
CA VAL A 121 -4.40 22.30 14.56
C VAL A 121 -4.60 21.06 13.67
N ILE A 122 -4.53 21.28 12.34
CA ILE A 122 -4.59 20.19 11.36
C ILE A 122 -3.46 19.18 11.60
N GLN A 123 -3.79 17.92 11.50
CA GLN A 123 -2.83 16.82 11.59
C GLN A 123 -2.42 16.31 10.21
N THR A 124 -1.21 15.77 10.09
CA THR A 124 -0.65 15.21 8.85
C THR A 124 0.14 13.94 9.17
N GLY A 125 0.42 13.11 8.15
CA GLY A 125 1.15 11.85 8.31
C GLY A 125 0.28 10.74 8.89
N LEU A 126 0.92 9.69 9.39
CA LEU A 126 0.24 8.55 10.02
C LEU A 126 -0.21 8.95 11.43
N GLN A 127 -1.50 8.90 11.69
CA GLN A 127 -2.12 9.28 12.96
C GLN A 127 -2.87 8.11 13.58
N THR A 128 -2.84 8.01 14.91
CA THR A 128 -3.71 7.09 15.66
C THR A 128 -4.83 7.89 16.31
N ILE A 129 -6.06 7.68 15.83
CA ILE A 129 -7.25 8.40 16.25
C ILE A 129 -8.26 7.40 16.78
N GLU A 130 -8.64 7.50 18.04
CA GLU A 130 -9.57 6.59 18.72
C GLU A 130 -9.18 5.10 18.63
N GLY A 131 -7.86 4.83 18.55
CA GLY A 131 -7.30 3.47 18.47
C GLY A 131 -7.09 2.93 17.06
N GLU A 132 -7.61 3.59 16.03
CA GLU A 132 -7.43 3.23 14.62
C GLU A 132 -6.37 4.12 13.96
N GLN A 133 -5.64 3.58 12.98
CA GLN A 133 -4.63 4.34 12.25
C GLN A 133 -5.24 4.92 10.96
N TYR A 134 -4.91 6.19 10.70
CA TYR A 134 -5.28 6.94 9.50
C TYR A 134 -4.06 7.59 8.88
N TYR A 135 -4.05 7.76 7.58
CA TYR A 135 -3.02 8.52 6.89
C TYR A 135 -3.59 9.82 6.33
N LEU A 136 -3.00 10.92 6.76
CA LEU A 136 -3.32 12.28 6.33
C LEU A 136 -2.12 12.78 5.51
N ASP A 137 -2.33 13.18 4.27
CA ASP A 137 -1.24 13.65 3.42
C ASP A 137 -0.63 14.97 3.91
N THR A 138 0.30 15.53 3.15
CA THR A 138 0.97 16.79 3.52
C THR A 138 0.05 18.00 3.55
N SER A 139 -1.13 17.92 2.94
CA SER A 139 -2.19 18.92 3.03
C SER A 139 -3.13 18.68 4.21
N GLY A 140 -3.02 17.52 4.89
CA GLY A 140 -3.91 17.06 5.94
C GLY A 140 -5.10 16.26 5.42
N ALA A 141 -5.24 16.04 4.11
CA ALA A 141 -6.34 15.29 3.54
C ALA A 141 -6.17 13.78 3.83
N MET A 142 -7.23 13.16 4.36
CA MET A 142 -7.27 11.73 4.65
C MET A 142 -7.14 10.91 3.38
N GLN A 143 -6.24 9.94 3.40
CA GLN A 143 -5.96 9.05 2.28
C GLN A 143 -6.62 7.68 2.47
N THR A 144 -6.91 7.02 1.34
CA THR A 144 -7.48 5.67 1.27
C THR A 144 -6.72 4.83 0.26
N GLY A 145 -6.87 3.50 0.30
CA GLY A 145 -6.15 2.60 -0.60
C GLY A 145 -4.75 2.25 -0.11
N TRP A 146 -3.86 1.90 -1.03
CA TRP A 146 -2.50 1.46 -0.75
C TRP A 146 -1.53 2.64 -0.66
N HIS A 147 -0.71 2.68 0.40
CA HIS A 147 0.32 3.69 0.61
C HIS A 147 1.60 3.10 1.19
N ASN A 148 2.74 3.54 0.66
CA ASN A 148 4.02 3.33 1.33
C ASN A 148 4.27 4.52 2.28
N ILE A 149 4.46 4.22 3.57
CA ILE A 149 4.68 5.22 4.60
C ILE A 149 5.92 4.79 5.38
N GLY A 150 7.00 5.55 5.25
CA GLY A 150 8.32 5.10 5.70
C GLY A 150 8.73 3.83 4.95
N ASP A 151 9.08 2.79 5.69
CA ASP A 151 9.56 1.51 5.15
C ASP A 151 8.45 0.46 5.02
N ASP A 152 7.20 0.78 5.31
CA ASP A 152 6.09 -0.19 5.29
C ASP A 152 5.02 0.19 4.26
N THR A 153 4.35 -0.83 3.74
CA THR A 153 3.16 -0.70 2.91
C THR A 153 1.91 -0.87 3.78
N TYR A 154 0.98 0.05 3.65
CA TYR A 154 -0.31 0.09 4.36
C TYR A 154 -1.47 0.03 3.37
N PHE A 155 -2.60 -0.45 3.84
CA PHE A 155 -3.88 -0.30 3.15
C PHE A 155 -4.88 0.39 4.08
N PHE A 156 -5.49 1.47 3.58
CA PHE A 156 -6.54 2.22 4.27
C PHE A 156 -7.89 1.99 3.58
N ALA A 157 -8.90 1.62 4.36
CA ALA A 157 -10.24 1.41 3.83
C ALA A 157 -10.85 2.71 3.30
N ASN A 158 -11.98 2.63 2.58
CA ASN A 158 -12.70 3.82 2.10
C ASN A 158 -13.20 4.73 3.25
N SER A 159 -13.30 4.19 4.45
CA SER A 159 -13.59 4.93 5.69
C SER A 159 -12.34 5.54 6.34
N GLY A 160 -11.14 5.28 5.79
CA GLY A 160 -9.86 5.88 6.16
C GLY A 160 -9.02 5.07 7.14
N GLU A 161 -9.59 4.15 7.90
CA GLU A 161 -8.83 3.35 8.87
C GLU A 161 -7.95 2.30 8.19
N SER A 162 -6.78 2.03 8.75
CA SER A 162 -5.88 0.98 8.25
C SER A 162 -6.48 -0.41 8.43
N ARG A 163 -6.16 -1.31 7.51
CA ARG A 163 -6.55 -2.73 7.56
C ARG A 163 -5.34 -3.63 7.64
N ASN A 164 -5.50 -4.77 8.30
CA ASN A 164 -4.51 -5.82 8.27
C ASN A 164 -4.35 -6.36 6.85
N ILE A 165 -3.10 -6.56 6.45
CA ILE A 165 -2.74 -7.15 5.17
C ILE A 165 -2.56 -8.64 5.37
N ASN A 166 -3.49 -9.46 4.88
CA ASN A 166 -3.31 -10.91 4.83
C ASN A 166 -2.56 -11.28 3.56
N ARG A 167 -1.65 -12.24 3.69
CA ARG A 167 -0.86 -12.79 2.58
C ARG A 167 -1.17 -14.25 2.40
N ARG A 168 -1.51 -14.65 1.17
CA ARG A 168 -1.72 -16.05 0.78
C ARG A 168 -0.82 -16.38 -0.40
N ALA A 169 -0.36 -17.63 -0.48
CA ALA A 169 0.47 -18.08 -1.59
C ALA A 169 -0.03 -19.40 -2.19
N LEU A 170 -0.06 -19.45 -3.52
CA LEU A 170 -0.24 -20.67 -4.31
C LEU A 170 1.05 -20.95 -5.06
N VAL A 171 1.68 -22.08 -4.72
CA VAL A 171 2.98 -22.50 -5.25
C VAL A 171 2.75 -23.64 -6.25
N LEU A 172 2.94 -23.34 -7.52
CA LEU A 172 2.63 -24.19 -8.66
C LEU A 172 3.89 -24.62 -9.39
N GLY A 173 3.86 -25.79 -9.99
CA GLY A 173 4.94 -26.30 -10.84
C GLY A 173 4.49 -27.46 -11.70
N GLU A 174 4.95 -27.51 -12.95
CA GLU A 174 4.90 -28.71 -13.79
C GLU A 174 6.25 -29.42 -13.61
N THR A 175 6.32 -30.40 -12.72
CA THR A 175 7.56 -31.09 -12.30
C THR A 175 7.64 -32.52 -12.81
N SER A 176 6.71 -32.92 -13.66
CA SER A 176 6.66 -34.24 -14.28
C SER A 176 7.80 -34.47 -15.30
N THR A 177 8.43 -33.39 -15.77
CA THR A 177 9.60 -33.42 -16.63
C THR A 177 10.88 -33.07 -15.88
N PRO A 178 12.04 -33.67 -16.20
CA PRO A 178 13.31 -33.36 -15.56
C PRO A 178 13.79 -31.91 -15.78
N ALA A 179 13.20 -31.19 -16.72
CA ALA A 179 13.59 -29.82 -17.05
C ALA A 179 13.02 -28.79 -16.08
N VAL A 180 11.98 -29.15 -15.31
CA VAL A 180 11.38 -28.28 -14.30
C VAL A 180 11.61 -28.87 -12.90
N PRO A 181 12.51 -28.29 -12.09
CA PRO A 181 12.90 -28.90 -10.83
C PRO A 181 11.82 -28.80 -9.75
N ILE A 182 11.47 -29.89 -9.11
CA ILE A 182 10.63 -29.90 -7.89
C ILE A 182 11.29 -29.08 -6.76
N ALA A 183 12.60 -28.89 -6.80
CA ALA A 183 13.34 -28.06 -5.84
C ALA A 183 12.88 -26.60 -5.85
N ASP A 184 12.44 -26.08 -7.01
CA ASP A 184 11.92 -24.72 -7.16
C ASP A 184 10.63 -24.55 -6.36
N VAL A 185 9.68 -25.50 -6.50
CA VAL A 185 8.44 -25.54 -5.73
C VAL A 185 8.73 -25.58 -4.23
N ASN A 186 9.66 -26.47 -3.81
CA ASN A 186 10.03 -26.63 -2.42
C ASN A 186 10.70 -25.36 -1.86
N ALA A 187 11.55 -24.69 -2.65
CA ALA A 187 12.23 -23.46 -2.24
C ALA A 187 11.24 -22.33 -1.98
N MET A 188 10.31 -22.11 -2.91
CA MET A 188 9.34 -21.02 -2.76
C MET A 188 8.26 -21.32 -1.73
N GLU A 189 7.83 -22.56 -1.55
CA GLU A 189 7.01 -22.96 -0.40
C GLU A 189 7.69 -22.57 0.92
N LYS A 190 9.00 -22.83 1.07
CA LYS A 190 9.75 -22.46 2.27
C LYS A 190 9.90 -20.96 2.43
N VAL A 191 10.13 -20.20 1.36
CA VAL A 191 10.14 -18.73 1.41
C VAL A 191 8.84 -18.21 2.00
N PHE A 192 7.69 -18.60 1.43
CA PHE A 192 6.39 -18.11 1.91
C PHE A 192 6.05 -18.61 3.33
N SER A 193 6.33 -19.89 3.63
CA SER A 193 6.04 -20.47 4.96
C SER A 193 6.89 -19.87 6.09
N ASN A 194 8.05 -19.29 5.79
CA ASN A 194 8.91 -18.62 6.76
C ASN A 194 8.60 -17.12 6.91
N GLN A 195 7.63 -16.61 6.17
CA GLN A 195 7.10 -15.26 6.24
C GLN A 195 5.70 -15.29 6.91
N ASN A 196 5.16 -14.14 7.26
CA ASN A 196 3.84 -14.06 7.87
C ASN A 196 2.70 -14.21 6.84
N PHE A 197 2.65 -15.37 6.17
CA PHE A 197 1.53 -15.74 5.30
C PHE A 197 0.44 -16.44 6.12
N SER A 198 -0.80 -16.05 5.90
CA SER A 198 -1.95 -16.71 6.53
C SER A 198 -2.20 -18.10 5.95
N GLU A 199 -1.82 -18.32 4.69
CA GLU A 199 -1.98 -19.60 4.02
C GLU A 199 -0.95 -19.76 2.90
N VAL A 200 -0.31 -20.95 2.83
CA VAL A 200 0.62 -21.34 1.76
C VAL A 200 0.22 -22.71 1.23
N ILE A 201 -0.21 -22.76 -0.03
CA ILE A 201 -0.64 -24.00 -0.67
C ILE A 201 0.38 -24.42 -1.72
N ARG A 202 0.98 -25.60 -1.53
CA ARG A 202 1.83 -26.26 -2.49
C ARG A 202 0.96 -27.14 -3.39
N PHE A 203 0.96 -26.91 -4.71
CA PHE A 203 0.01 -27.54 -5.65
C PHE A 203 0.65 -27.85 -7.03
N PRO A 204 1.73 -28.67 -7.08
CA PRO A 204 2.40 -29.03 -8.32
C PRO A 204 1.64 -30.12 -9.10
N ASP A 205 1.98 -30.27 -10.38
CA ASP A 205 1.56 -31.37 -11.28
C ASP A 205 0.03 -31.53 -11.37
N ARG A 206 -0.66 -30.40 -11.53
CA ARG A 206 -2.12 -30.35 -11.65
C ARG A 206 -2.54 -29.96 -13.05
N THR A 207 -3.73 -30.35 -13.43
CA THR A 207 -4.37 -29.86 -14.65
C THR A 207 -4.73 -28.38 -14.52
N LYS A 208 -4.82 -27.70 -15.65
CA LYS A 208 -5.23 -26.28 -15.69
C LYS A 208 -6.57 -26.06 -14.99
N SER A 209 -7.53 -26.96 -15.15
CA SER A 209 -8.83 -26.86 -14.50
C SER A 209 -8.76 -26.97 -12.98
N GLU A 210 -7.91 -27.88 -12.45
CA GLU A 210 -7.67 -28.00 -11.01
C GLU A 210 -6.99 -26.74 -10.45
N ILE A 211 -6.04 -26.17 -11.20
CA ILE A 211 -5.36 -24.91 -10.82
C ILE A 211 -6.37 -23.76 -10.75
N ILE A 212 -7.24 -23.61 -11.74
CA ILE A 212 -8.28 -22.58 -11.73
C ILE A 212 -9.24 -22.77 -10.54
N ALA A 213 -9.66 -24.01 -10.28
CA ALA A 213 -10.51 -24.31 -9.13
C ALA A 213 -9.82 -23.97 -7.79
N LYS A 214 -8.51 -24.24 -7.68
CA LYS A 214 -7.73 -23.92 -6.50
C LYS A 214 -7.52 -22.40 -6.32
N MET A 215 -7.31 -21.67 -7.42
CA MET A 215 -7.31 -20.20 -7.38
C MET A 215 -8.64 -19.66 -6.88
N GLN A 216 -9.76 -20.18 -7.35
CA GLN A 216 -11.09 -19.79 -6.89
C GLN A 216 -11.25 -20.08 -5.39
N GLU A 217 -10.97 -21.29 -4.94
CA GLU A 217 -11.04 -21.67 -3.52
C GLU A 217 -10.23 -20.74 -2.62
N LEU A 218 -8.99 -20.43 -3.03
CA LEU A 218 -8.06 -19.65 -2.19
C LEU A 218 -8.35 -18.15 -2.21
N PHE A 219 -8.78 -17.59 -3.36
CA PHE A 219 -8.87 -16.15 -3.56
C PHE A 219 -10.29 -15.58 -3.53
N GLU A 220 -11.34 -16.42 -3.53
CA GLU A 220 -12.73 -15.96 -3.48
C GLU A 220 -13.02 -15.09 -2.24
N SER A 221 -12.39 -15.41 -1.11
CA SER A 221 -12.55 -14.67 0.15
C SER A 221 -11.62 -13.46 0.29
N SER A 222 -10.80 -13.16 -0.73
CA SER A 222 -9.85 -12.03 -0.67
C SER A 222 -10.57 -10.69 -0.54
N THR A 223 -10.03 -9.82 0.30
CA THR A 223 -10.45 -8.43 0.46
C THR A 223 -9.53 -7.49 -0.30
N GLU A 224 -9.86 -6.22 -0.35
CA GLU A 224 -9.04 -5.20 -1.03
C GLU A 224 -7.68 -5.00 -0.38
N SER A 225 -7.56 -5.30 0.93
CA SER A 225 -6.31 -5.23 1.69
C SER A 225 -5.43 -6.49 1.59
N ASP A 226 -5.88 -7.57 0.94
CA ASP A 226 -5.13 -8.82 0.86
C ASP A 226 -4.09 -8.77 -0.27
N VAL A 227 -3.00 -9.52 -0.08
CA VAL A 227 -1.96 -9.73 -1.10
C VAL A 227 -1.84 -11.22 -1.39
N ASN A 228 -2.14 -11.59 -2.61
CA ASN A 228 -2.19 -12.97 -3.07
C ASN A 228 -0.96 -13.25 -3.95
N TYR A 229 -0.20 -14.28 -3.62
CA TYR A 229 1.00 -14.66 -4.34
C TYR A 229 0.75 -15.89 -5.19
N LEU A 230 1.19 -15.84 -6.45
CA LEU A 230 1.26 -16.99 -7.33
C LEU A 230 2.71 -17.16 -7.77
N TYR A 231 3.24 -18.33 -7.50
CA TYR A 231 4.52 -18.74 -8.02
C TYR A 231 4.33 -19.89 -9.00
N PHE A 232 4.97 -19.77 -10.16
CA PHE A 232 4.96 -20.78 -11.20
C PHE A 232 6.39 -21.18 -11.56
N THR A 233 6.68 -22.47 -11.55
CA THR A 233 7.84 -23.04 -12.24
C THR A 233 7.36 -24.04 -13.28
N CYS A 234 7.62 -23.77 -14.56
CA CYS A 234 7.04 -24.52 -15.66
C CYS A 234 7.75 -24.27 -16.99
N HIS A 235 7.27 -24.89 -18.05
CA HIS A 235 7.71 -24.56 -19.41
C HIS A 235 7.04 -23.29 -19.92
N GLY A 236 7.81 -22.45 -20.63
CA GLY A 236 7.30 -21.29 -21.35
C GLY A 236 7.54 -21.41 -22.86
N GLY A 237 6.56 -20.98 -23.63
CA GLY A 237 6.63 -20.95 -25.10
C GLY A 237 6.90 -19.54 -25.63
N ARG A 238 7.47 -19.47 -26.86
CA ARG A 238 7.67 -18.19 -27.58
C ARG A 238 6.36 -17.48 -27.93
N ASP A 239 5.24 -18.20 -27.79
CA ASP A 239 3.87 -17.68 -27.96
C ASP A 239 3.31 -16.99 -26.71
N GLY A 240 4.15 -16.68 -25.70
CA GLY A 240 3.74 -16.06 -24.47
C GLY A 240 2.87 -16.91 -23.55
N ARG A 241 2.86 -18.23 -23.77
CA ARG A 241 2.09 -19.16 -22.94
C ARG A 241 2.98 -19.88 -21.94
N ILE A 242 2.46 -20.08 -20.74
CA ILE A 242 3.06 -20.93 -19.71
C ILE A 242 2.36 -22.28 -19.70
N TYR A 243 3.14 -23.35 -19.83
CA TYR A 243 2.67 -24.74 -19.88
C TYR A 243 2.82 -25.35 -18.50
N ILE A 244 1.78 -25.21 -17.69
CA ILE A 244 1.76 -25.58 -16.27
C ILE A 244 0.95 -26.85 -15.99
N GLY A 245 0.04 -27.19 -16.89
CA GLY A 245 -0.84 -28.33 -16.67
C GLY A 245 -0.16 -29.66 -16.93
N SER A 246 -0.34 -30.64 -16.04
CA SER A 246 0.05 -32.01 -16.25
C SER A 246 -0.59 -32.64 -17.50
N ASP A 247 -1.68 -32.05 -17.98
CA ASP A 247 -2.38 -32.35 -19.22
C ASP A 247 -1.83 -31.61 -20.45
N LYS A 248 -0.67 -30.93 -20.29
CA LYS A 248 -0.02 -30.09 -21.32
C LYS A 248 -0.85 -28.90 -21.77
N THR A 249 -1.83 -28.47 -20.97
CA THR A 249 -2.55 -27.24 -21.23
C THR A 249 -1.74 -26.02 -20.77
N ALA A 250 -2.01 -24.87 -21.36
CA ALA A 250 -1.26 -23.65 -21.10
C ALA A 250 -2.20 -22.50 -20.69
N PHE A 251 -1.66 -21.55 -19.91
CA PHE A 251 -2.24 -20.24 -19.75
C PHE A 251 -1.58 -19.25 -20.70
N SER A 252 -2.37 -18.42 -21.37
CA SER A 252 -1.86 -17.13 -21.84
C SER A 252 -1.83 -16.13 -20.68
N GLY A 253 -0.99 -15.10 -20.80
CA GLY A 253 -0.96 -14.03 -19.80
C GLY A 253 -2.32 -13.35 -19.64
N TRP A 254 -3.01 -13.06 -20.76
CA TRP A 254 -4.35 -12.50 -20.76
C TRP A 254 -5.38 -13.37 -20.01
N GLU A 255 -5.37 -14.67 -20.26
CA GLU A 255 -6.28 -15.60 -19.58
C GLU A 255 -6.02 -15.61 -18.08
N LEU A 256 -4.75 -15.74 -17.65
CA LEU A 256 -4.37 -15.72 -16.25
C LEU A 256 -4.79 -14.41 -15.59
N ALA A 257 -4.47 -13.29 -16.21
CA ALA A 257 -4.85 -11.98 -15.73
C ALA A 257 -6.37 -11.81 -15.61
N SER A 258 -7.13 -12.28 -16.61
CA SER A 258 -8.59 -12.23 -16.60
C SER A 258 -9.21 -13.04 -15.47
N ILE A 259 -8.60 -14.20 -15.15
CA ILE A 259 -9.00 -15.02 -14.00
C ILE A 259 -8.73 -14.27 -12.69
N LEU A 260 -7.50 -13.76 -12.51
CA LEU A 260 -7.09 -13.09 -11.28
C LEU A 260 -7.82 -11.76 -11.05
N LYS A 261 -8.20 -11.06 -12.13
CA LYS A 261 -8.95 -9.80 -12.08
C LYS A 261 -10.30 -9.93 -11.36
N ARG A 262 -10.89 -11.12 -11.35
CA ARG A 262 -12.19 -11.39 -10.71
C ARG A 262 -12.13 -11.30 -9.19
N TYR A 263 -10.96 -11.52 -8.60
CA TYR A 263 -10.77 -11.52 -7.14
C TYR A 263 -10.30 -10.16 -6.64
N LYS A 264 -10.56 -9.86 -5.38
CA LYS A 264 -10.09 -8.64 -4.71
C LYS A 264 -8.63 -8.76 -4.29
N GLY A 265 -8.06 -7.63 -3.88
CA GLY A 265 -6.68 -7.55 -3.41
C GLY A 265 -5.64 -7.42 -4.52
N LYS A 266 -4.38 -7.36 -4.11
CA LYS A 266 -3.22 -7.34 -5.01
C LYS A 266 -2.74 -8.74 -5.31
N PHE A 267 -2.10 -8.91 -6.47
CA PHE A 267 -1.50 -10.17 -6.89
C PHE A 267 -0.01 -9.98 -7.17
N VAL A 268 0.81 -10.78 -6.52
CA VAL A 268 2.24 -10.93 -6.81
C VAL A 268 2.40 -12.21 -7.62
N VAL A 269 2.77 -12.08 -8.90
CA VAL A 269 2.93 -13.20 -9.82
C VAL A 269 4.41 -13.39 -10.13
N MET A 270 4.96 -14.51 -9.72
CA MET A 270 6.37 -14.87 -9.94
C MET A 270 6.44 -16.03 -10.90
N LEU A 271 7.03 -15.80 -12.08
CA LEU A 271 7.07 -16.75 -13.21
C LEU A 271 8.50 -17.21 -13.46
N ASP A 272 8.82 -18.43 -13.11
CA ASP A 272 10.09 -19.08 -13.45
C ASP A 272 9.91 -20.07 -14.61
N CYS A 273 9.98 -19.53 -15.82
CA CYS A 273 9.86 -20.31 -17.05
C CYS A 273 10.63 -19.64 -18.20
N CYS A 274 10.93 -20.39 -19.26
CA CYS A 274 11.48 -19.83 -20.49
C CYS A 274 10.48 -18.83 -21.08
N HIS A 275 10.99 -17.79 -21.74
CA HIS A 275 10.18 -16.77 -22.41
C HIS A 275 9.13 -16.11 -21.49
N ALA A 276 9.40 -16.04 -20.18
CA ALA A 276 8.47 -15.48 -19.20
C ALA A 276 8.17 -13.99 -19.49
N GLY A 277 9.13 -13.26 -20.05
CA GLY A 277 8.99 -11.85 -20.39
C GLY A 277 7.97 -11.56 -21.49
N THR A 278 7.56 -12.56 -22.31
CA THR A 278 6.46 -12.36 -23.26
C THR A 278 5.15 -11.98 -22.58
N ILE A 279 5.03 -12.26 -21.29
CA ILE A 279 3.88 -11.84 -20.49
C ILE A 279 3.91 -10.34 -20.17
N ILE A 280 5.09 -9.71 -20.19
CA ILE A 280 5.27 -8.28 -19.84
C ILE A 280 5.96 -7.43 -20.94
N SER A 281 6.30 -8.00 -22.10
CA SER A 281 7.03 -7.31 -23.17
C SER A 281 6.18 -6.24 -23.87
N LYS A 282 6.83 -5.09 -24.18
CA LYS A 282 6.23 -3.95 -24.89
C LYS A 282 6.58 -3.88 -26.38
N ASP A 283 7.57 -4.64 -26.83
CA ASP A 283 8.13 -4.47 -28.18
C ASP A 283 7.45 -5.35 -29.23
N ASN A 284 6.49 -4.77 -29.96
CA ASN A 284 5.93 -5.30 -31.21
C ASN A 284 6.70 -4.78 -32.44
N THR A 285 8.03 -4.85 -32.45
CA THR A 285 8.79 -4.57 -33.67
C THR A 285 9.51 -5.84 -34.16
N GLU A 286 9.01 -6.33 -35.31
CA GLU A 286 9.54 -7.39 -36.16
C GLU A 286 9.04 -8.83 -35.88
N ALA A 287 7.78 -9.07 -36.21
CA ALA A 287 7.37 -10.42 -36.64
C ALA A 287 7.40 -10.49 -38.17
N SER A 288 8.37 -11.19 -38.70
CA SER A 288 8.41 -11.59 -40.11
C SER A 288 7.21 -12.50 -40.41
N ASN A 289 6.44 -12.09 -41.39
CA ASN A 289 5.48 -12.84 -42.23
C ASN A 289 5.39 -14.35 -42.02
N GLU A 290 4.47 -14.77 -41.15
CA GLU A 290 3.70 -16.01 -41.33
C GLU A 290 2.34 -15.80 -40.70
N GLU A 291 1.29 -16.00 -41.52
CA GLU A 291 -0.11 -15.85 -41.11
C GLU A 291 -0.46 -16.86 -39.98
N ALA A 292 -0.34 -16.42 -38.76
CA ALA A 292 -1.05 -17.00 -37.63
C ALA A 292 -1.74 -15.83 -36.93
N SER A 293 -3.03 -15.93 -36.73
CA SER A 293 -3.82 -14.96 -35.96
C SER A 293 -3.28 -14.90 -34.53
N THR A 294 -2.29 -14.05 -34.34
CA THR A 294 -1.63 -13.82 -33.06
C THR A 294 -2.41 -12.74 -32.31
N GLU A 295 -3.32 -13.14 -31.42
CA GLU A 295 -3.72 -12.28 -30.31
C GLU A 295 -2.50 -12.16 -29.38
N TYR A 296 -1.70 -11.12 -29.59
CA TYR A 296 -0.59 -10.77 -28.72
C TYR A 296 -1.15 -10.22 -27.40
N PHE A 297 -0.61 -10.70 -26.30
CA PHE A 297 -0.82 -10.07 -25.02
C PHE A 297 -0.03 -8.76 -24.98
N ASP A 298 -0.75 -7.64 -25.10
CA ASP A 298 -0.22 -6.32 -24.87
C ASP A 298 -0.30 -6.01 -23.36
N LEU A 299 0.86 -5.84 -22.72
CA LEU A 299 0.89 -5.42 -21.33
C LEU A 299 0.28 -4.02 -21.15
N ASP A 300 0.38 -3.16 -22.16
CA ASP A 300 -0.32 -1.88 -22.19
C ASP A 300 -1.84 -2.11 -22.28
N GLU A 301 -2.32 -3.16 -22.91
CA GLU A 301 -3.73 -3.59 -22.86
C GLU A 301 -4.07 -4.23 -21.50
N PHE A 302 -3.17 -4.97 -20.89
CA PHE A 302 -3.29 -5.49 -19.53
C PHE A 302 -3.28 -4.34 -18.51
N VAL A 303 -2.40 -3.36 -18.67
CA VAL A 303 -2.28 -2.16 -17.82
C VAL A 303 -3.33 -1.11 -18.19
N SER A 304 -3.62 -0.88 -19.47
CA SER A 304 -4.63 0.09 -19.92
C SER A 304 -6.06 -0.39 -19.63
N GLY A 305 -6.29 -1.71 -19.62
CA GLY A 305 -7.52 -2.29 -19.11
C GLY A 305 -7.76 -1.95 -17.62
N PHE A 306 -6.68 -1.58 -16.88
CA PHE A 306 -6.75 -1.15 -15.48
C PHE A 306 -6.79 0.37 -15.32
N SER A 307 -6.02 1.12 -16.11
CA SER A 307 -6.01 2.58 -16.08
C SER A 307 -7.34 3.18 -16.55
N ASN A 308 -8.03 2.55 -17.50
CA ASN A 308 -9.33 3.00 -17.98
C ASN A 308 -10.50 2.74 -17.01
N MET A 309 -10.32 1.96 -15.94
CA MET A 309 -11.35 1.73 -14.93
C MET A 309 -11.33 2.74 -13.77
N ASN A 310 -10.21 3.42 -13.55
CA ASN A 310 -10.07 4.46 -12.54
C ASN A 310 -9.80 5.79 -13.23
N GLY A 311 -10.84 6.50 -13.65
CA GLY A 311 -10.70 7.86 -14.21
C GLY A 311 -9.91 8.75 -13.25
N ASN A 312 -8.79 9.34 -13.75
CA ASN A 312 -7.86 10.26 -13.11
C ASN A 312 -6.66 9.64 -12.38
N GLU A 313 -5.78 8.94 -13.09
CA GLU A 313 -4.42 8.77 -12.61
C GLU A 313 -3.59 10.04 -12.85
N LYS A 314 -3.37 10.81 -11.77
CA LYS A 314 -2.24 11.72 -11.69
C LYS A 314 -0.99 10.88 -11.47
N SER A 315 0.02 11.11 -12.31
CA SER A 315 1.38 10.55 -12.22
C SER A 315 1.95 10.68 -10.80
N GLY A 316 1.99 9.60 -10.05
CA GLY A 316 2.62 9.52 -8.74
C GLY A 316 2.50 8.11 -8.22
N GLU A 317 3.63 7.41 -8.14
CA GLU A 317 3.86 6.11 -7.53
C GLU A 317 2.82 5.03 -7.86
N MET A 318 3.19 4.06 -8.71
CA MET A 318 2.37 2.90 -9.11
C MET A 318 2.11 1.90 -7.96
N ILE A 319 1.81 2.40 -6.76
CA ILE A 319 1.41 1.59 -5.60
C ILE A 319 0.04 0.94 -5.85
N ASP A 320 -0.78 1.56 -6.70
CA ASP A 320 -2.13 1.09 -6.99
C ASP A 320 -2.22 -0.04 -8.02
N SER A 321 -1.11 -0.46 -8.62
CA SER A 321 -1.14 -1.61 -9.53
C SER A 321 -1.71 -2.83 -8.82
N LYS A 322 -2.74 -3.42 -9.39
CA LYS A 322 -3.34 -4.67 -8.91
C LYS A 322 -2.37 -5.85 -9.04
N PHE A 323 -1.48 -5.81 -10.03
CA PHE A 323 -0.54 -6.87 -10.33
C PHE A 323 0.91 -6.39 -10.17
N LEU A 324 1.68 -7.23 -9.51
CA LEU A 324 3.12 -7.12 -9.35
C LEU A 324 3.70 -8.39 -9.95
N VAL A 325 4.49 -8.27 -11.03
CA VAL A 325 4.96 -9.42 -11.80
C VAL A 325 6.48 -9.46 -11.76
N LEU A 326 7.05 -10.65 -11.54
CA LEU A 326 8.48 -10.92 -11.58
C LEU A 326 8.71 -12.14 -12.46
N CYS A 327 9.45 -11.95 -13.55
CA CYS A 327 9.74 -12.98 -14.55
C CYS A 327 11.20 -13.38 -14.55
N SER A 328 11.47 -14.66 -14.70
CA SER A 328 12.83 -15.24 -14.70
C SER A 328 13.65 -14.96 -15.95
N SER A 329 13.02 -14.57 -17.05
CA SER A 329 13.66 -14.35 -18.36
C SER A 329 12.85 -13.35 -19.18
N ARG A 330 13.48 -12.72 -20.19
CA ARG A 330 12.81 -11.94 -21.22
C ARG A 330 12.02 -12.83 -22.18
N ASP A 331 11.26 -12.19 -23.06
CA ASP A 331 10.42 -12.83 -24.08
C ASP A 331 11.18 -13.77 -25.03
N ALA A 332 12.39 -13.40 -25.43
CA ALA A 332 13.24 -14.18 -26.34
C ALA A 332 14.23 -15.10 -25.61
N GLU A 333 14.19 -15.21 -24.28
CA GLU A 333 15.23 -15.86 -23.49
C GLU A 333 14.75 -17.17 -22.83
N TYR A 334 15.72 -18.05 -22.56
CA TYR A 334 15.49 -19.26 -21.79
C TYR A 334 15.85 -19.02 -20.31
N SER A 335 14.97 -19.43 -19.40
CA SER A 335 15.32 -19.58 -18.00
C SER A 335 16.31 -20.74 -17.85
N SER A 336 17.42 -20.50 -17.18
CA SER A 336 18.44 -21.51 -16.95
C SER A 336 18.34 -22.10 -15.56
N GLY A 337 18.63 -23.38 -15.45
CA GLY A 337 18.65 -24.08 -14.18
C GLY A 337 19.21 -25.49 -14.37
N GLY A 338 19.57 -26.11 -13.27
CA GLY A 338 19.93 -27.53 -13.19
C GLY A 338 18.93 -28.23 -12.26
N SER A 339 19.40 -28.65 -11.08
CA SER A 339 18.51 -29.15 -10.02
C SER A 339 17.69 -28.07 -9.31
N LEU A 340 17.96 -26.81 -9.59
CA LEU A 340 17.28 -25.61 -9.07
C LEU A 340 17.47 -24.48 -10.09
N SER A 341 16.40 -23.78 -10.46
CA SER A 341 16.43 -22.68 -11.41
C SER A 341 17.17 -21.46 -10.83
N LEU A 342 17.88 -20.71 -11.67
CA LEU A 342 18.66 -19.57 -11.22
C LEU A 342 17.80 -18.46 -10.61
N ALA A 343 16.69 -18.13 -11.24
CA ALA A 343 15.80 -17.10 -10.73
C ALA A 343 15.24 -17.49 -9.36
N THR A 344 14.64 -18.68 -9.24
CA THR A 344 14.13 -19.22 -7.98
C THR A 344 15.20 -19.28 -6.90
N LYS A 345 16.43 -19.71 -7.24
CA LYS A 345 17.55 -19.69 -6.29
C LYS A 345 17.77 -18.32 -5.69
N TYR A 346 17.81 -17.27 -6.52
CA TYR A 346 18.12 -15.92 -6.04
C TYR A 346 16.90 -15.20 -5.45
N TRP A 347 15.68 -15.50 -5.91
CA TRP A 347 14.48 -15.06 -5.21
C TRP A 347 14.42 -15.63 -3.78
N SER A 348 14.73 -16.92 -3.64
CA SER A 348 14.75 -17.56 -2.33
C SER A 348 15.83 -16.99 -1.42
N LEU A 349 17.07 -16.88 -1.90
CA LEU A 349 18.17 -16.29 -1.13
C LEU A 349 17.89 -14.84 -0.75
N GLY A 350 17.43 -14.04 -1.70
CA GLY A 350 17.06 -12.64 -1.47
C GLY A 350 16.02 -12.48 -0.37
N SER A 351 15.05 -13.39 -0.35
CA SER A 351 13.93 -13.42 0.61
C SER A 351 14.23 -14.15 1.92
N GLY A 352 15.47 -14.51 2.20
CA GLY A 352 15.90 -15.06 3.49
C GLY A 352 15.86 -16.58 3.61
N TRP A 353 15.83 -17.33 2.51
CA TRP A 353 15.89 -18.77 2.48
C TRP A 353 17.01 -19.28 1.56
N ASN A 354 17.90 -20.12 2.09
CA ASN A 354 18.93 -20.79 1.29
C ASN A 354 18.44 -22.20 0.85
N PRO A 355 18.00 -22.37 -0.39
CA PRO A 355 17.44 -23.63 -0.86
C PRO A 355 18.48 -24.75 -0.97
N LEU A 356 19.77 -24.42 -1.16
CA LEU A 356 20.85 -25.40 -1.26
C LEU A 356 21.25 -25.96 0.11
N GLN A 357 21.14 -25.16 1.17
CA GLN A 357 21.44 -25.56 2.53
C GLN A 357 20.17 -25.92 3.33
N ASN A 358 19.00 -25.73 2.73
CA ASN A 358 17.69 -25.92 3.35
C ASN A 358 17.59 -25.19 4.72
N SER A 359 18.00 -23.93 4.78
CA SER A 359 18.12 -23.14 6.00
C SER A 359 17.73 -21.69 5.82
N GLN A 360 17.25 -21.06 6.90
CA GLN A 360 17.04 -19.62 6.93
C GLN A 360 18.38 -18.88 6.88
N VAL A 361 18.38 -17.75 6.18
CA VAL A 361 19.50 -16.80 6.10
C VAL A 361 18.98 -15.38 6.36
N SER A 362 19.84 -14.38 6.31
CA SER A 362 19.42 -12.97 6.33
C SER A 362 18.61 -12.64 5.06
N LEU A 363 17.89 -11.54 5.09
CA LEU A 363 17.24 -10.97 3.90
C LEU A 363 18.34 -10.36 3.01
N VAL A 364 18.91 -11.14 2.10
CA VAL A 364 20.13 -10.72 1.35
C VAL A 364 19.80 -9.62 0.33
N ALA A 365 18.55 -9.53 -0.14
CA ALA A 365 18.11 -8.47 -1.02
C ALA A 365 17.80 -7.14 -0.28
N ASP A 366 17.73 -7.14 1.04
CA ASP A 366 17.57 -5.94 1.87
C ASP A 366 18.84 -5.09 1.83
N GLN A 367 18.89 -4.15 0.88
CA GLN A 367 20.07 -3.30 0.62
C GLN A 367 20.18 -2.12 1.59
N ASN A 368 19.05 -1.70 2.17
CA ASN A 368 18.97 -0.55 3.08
C ASN A 368 18.93 -0.96 4.57
N TYR A 369 18.95 -2.27 4.86
CA TYR A 369 18.96 -2.86 6.20
C TYR A 369 17.75 -2.51 7.07
N ASN A 370 16.59 -2.32 6.43
CA ASN A 370 15.34 -1.98 7.12
C ASN A 370 14.48 -3.22 7.48
N HIS A 371 15.01 -4.43 7.26
CA HIS A 371 14.36 -5.73 7.48
C HIS A 371 13.12 -5.97 6.62
N ARG A 372 13.07 -5.33 5.44
CA ARG A 372 12.01 -5.49 4.43
C ARG A 372 12.62 -5.75 3.08
N ILE A 373 11.84 -6.40 2.24
CA ILE A 373 12.20 -6.62 0.83
C ILE A 373 11.06 -6.05 -0.01
N THR A 374 11.36 -5.00 -0.73
CA THR A 374 10.48 -4.45 -1.76
C THR A 374 10.59 -5.25 -3.05
N LEU A 375 9.63 -5.08 -3.96
CA LEU A 375 9.70 -5.68 -5.30
C LEU A 375 10.96 -5.21 -6.03
N ASN A 376 11.30 -3.94 -5.93
CA ASN A 376 12.49 -3.37 -6.56
C ASN A 376 13.80 -3.95 -6.00
N GLU A 377 13.92 -4.14 -4.68
CA GLU A 377 15.10 -4.73 -4.06
C GLU A 377 15.27 -6.19 -4.46
N LEU A 378 14.20 -6.99 -4.45
CA LEU A 378 14.26 -8.39 -4.89
C LEU A 378 14.64 -8.49 -6.36
N TYR A 379 14.06 -7.65 -7.21
CA TYR A 379 14.39 -7.56 -8.64
C TYR A 379 15.86 -7.20 -8.85
N THR A 380 16.32 -6.11 -8.25
CA THR A 380 17.68 -5.60 -8.43
C THR A 380 18.72 -6.64 -8.00
N TYR A 381 18.54 -7.22 -6.81
CA TYR A 381 19.42 -8.27 -6.30
C TYR A 381 19.43 -9.50 -7.23
N SER A 382 18.26 -10.04 -7.53
CA SER A 382 18.19 -11.29 -8.30
C SER A 382 18.68 -11.11 -9.75
N ARG A 383 18.38 -9.98 -10.38
CA ARG A 383 18.89 -9.62 -11.72
C ARG A 383 20.41 -9.59 -11.74
N GLU A 384 21.04 -8.94 -10.78
CA GLU A 384 22.49 -8.87 -10.68
C GLU A 384 23.14 -10.26 -10.51
N GLN A 385 22.56 -11.09 -9.63
CA GLN A 385 23.10 -12.41 -9.35
C GLN A 385 22.91 -13.38 -10.53
N VAL A 386 21.76 -13.33 -11.20
CA VAL A 386 21.49 -14.16 -12.39
C VAL A 386 22.43 -13.79 -13.52
N LEU A 387 22.62 -12.51 -13.83
CA LEU A 387 23.53 -12.04 -14.88
C LEU A 387 24.99 -12.45 -14.63
N LYS A 388 25.44 -12.53 -13.36
CA LYS A 388 26.78 -13.05 -13.01
C LYS A 388 26.95 -14.54 -13.35
N GLN A 389 25.87 -15.32 -13.32
CA GLN A 389 25.91 -16.76 -13.63
C GLN A 389 25.59 -17.06 -15.10
N ASN A 390 24.66 -16.31 -15.67
CA ASN A 390 24.23 -16.46 -17.06
C ASN A 390 23.93 -15.06 -17.65
N SER A 391 24.83 -14.56 -18.48
CA SER A 391 24.71 -13.25 -19.13
C SER A 391 23.56 -13.16 -20.16
N ASN A 392 22.99 -14.30 -20.55
CA ASN A 392 21.90 -14.39 -21.53
C ASN A 392 20.53 -14.56 -20.89
N GLN A 393 20.42 -14.45 -19.57
CA GLN A 393 19.15 -14.53 -18.86
C GLN A 393 18.92 -13.23 -18.09
N HIS A 394 17.86 -12.52 -18.42
CA HIS A 394 17.51 -11.24 -17.79
C HIS A 394 16.17 -11.37 -17.08
N ILE A 395 16.18 -11.15 -15.78
CA ILE A 395 14.96 -11.04 -15.00
C ILE A 395 14.24 -9.74 -15.36
N GLU A 396 12.91 -9.80 -15.45
CA GLU A 396 12.05 -8.64 -15.67
C GLU A 396 11.06 -8.46 -14.54
N VAL A 397 10.57 -7.22 -14.38
CA VAL A 397 9.65 -6.85 -13.31
C VAL A 397 8.62 -5.83 -13.80
N TYR A 398 7.42 -5.93 -13.26
CA TYR A 398 6.36 -4.96 -13.45
C TYR A 398 5.60 -4.73 -12.13
N PRO A 399 5.29 -3.48 -11.74
CA PRO A 399 5.87 -2.24 -12.29
C PRO A 399 7.34 -2.09 -11.90
N GLU A 400 8.13 -1.42 -12.74
CA GLU A 400 9.51 -1.08 -12.42
C GLU A 400 9.58 -0.13 -11.22
N ASN A 401 10.67 -0.22 -10.44
CA ASN A 401 10.96 0.64 -9.27
C ASN A 401 9.92 0.61 -8.16
N SER A 402 9.07 -0.41 -8.12
CA SER A 402 8.03 -0.54 -7.10
C SER A 402 8.63 -0.72 -5.70
N GLN A 403 8.22 0.15 -4.78
CA GLN A 403 8.57 0.09 -3.35
C GLN A 403 7.55 -0.74 -2.55
N PHE A 404 6.69 -1.49 -3.21
CA PHE A 404 5.75 -2.39 -2.53
C PHE A 404 6.50 -3.46 -1.73
N VAL A 405 6.21 -3.58 -0.45
CA VAL A 405 6.89 -4.55 0.44
C VAL A 405 6.34 -5.95 0.22
N LEU A 406 7.17 -6.81 -0.38
CA LEU A 406 6.85 -8.22 -0.59
C LEU A 406 7.03 -9.05 0.67
N PHE A 407 8.17 -8.89 1.36
CA PHE A 407 8.55 -9.69 2.52
C PHE A 407 9.07 -8.80 3.64
N LYS A 408 8.90 -9.25 4.88
CA LYS A 408 9.47 -8.60 6.06
C LYS A 408 9.82 -9.63 7.14
N LYS A 409 10.86 -9.34 7.91
CA LYS A 409 11.35 -10.20 9.00
C LYS A 409 10.97 -9.63 10.35
#